data_fa9b0e478f75ee2cc88918a24e0c95ca
#
_entry.id   fa9b0e478f75ee2cc88918a24e0c95ca
#
_cell.length_a   1.000
_cell.length_b   1.000
_cell.length_c   1.000
_cell.angle_alpha   90.00
_cell.angle_beta   90.00
_cell.angle_gamma   90.00
#
_symmetry.space_group_name_H-M   'P 1'
#
loop_
_entity.id
_entity.type
_entity.pdbx_description
1 polymer ?
#
loop_
_entity_poly.entity_id
_entity_poly.type
_entity_poly.pdbx_seq_one_letter_code
_entity_poly.pdbx_strand_id
1 'polypeptide(L)'
;MKSLNIKSTELLKAISIVAPIVKDKTTLPILSNLLFESCEGKLKITASNLEIRSSVSIDIDSDETFSFCLSKNVIVNILSSLSDVSLVISIDKSKLSISSSFGVYDLPTEDALLFPKQEDMGELNSFNVDTEEFISGLKKSIPFVDTLTENLNRVLIKSENKKLSIAGLSNACFYEKQFDYNGDDISVSLTTDSAKYLCQVIDLDSDLSINYNATFFCVYFDDISIEMVQLASNPPMYKKILDAVKKENNLKIDRELLLSCVKRFSAICDKDSKAFVFNISKDKISISYKNDLLNHKANEELTDFNYSGVDLSIGLNINKFKTVLSTLEYQEVDMFLSDSNYPALLVEENTRIIISPMKI
;
A
#
# COMPACT_ATOMS: atom_id res chain seq x y z
N MET A 1 -0.02 -2.26 -43.28
CA MET A 1 0.37 -3.10 -42.14
C MET A 1 1.39 -2.30 -41.36
N LYS A 2 1.06 -1.91 -40.13
CA LYS A 2 1.94 -1.11 -39.29
C LYS A 2 2.80 -2.05 -38.46
N SER A 3 4.06 -1.72 -38.23
CA SER A 3 4.97 -2.60 -37.51
C SER A 3 5.95 -1.83 -36.63
N LEU A 4 6.38 -2.50 -35.57
CA LEU A 4 7.46 -2.02 -34.67
C LEU A 4 8.36 -3.18 -34.24
N ASN A 5 9.59 -2.85 -33.89
CA ASN A 5 10.56 -3.79 -33.32
C ASN A 5 10.81 -3.48 -31.86
N ILE A 6 10.81 -4.50 -31.00
CA ILE A 6 11.05 -4.35 -29.57
C ILE A 6 11.60 -5.65 -28.98
N LYS A 7 12.36 -5.57 -27.89
CA LYS A 7 12.77 -6.76 -27.13
C LYS A 7 11.63 -7.27 -26.25
N SER A 8 11.49 -8.59 -26.18
CA SER A 8 10.47 -9.24 -25.32
C SER A 8 10.59 -8.85 -23.86
N THR A 9 11.79 -8.75 -23.33
CA THR A 9 12.07 -8.37 -21.94
C THR A 9 11.71 -6.90 -21.66
N GLU A 10 11.98 -6.01 -22.60
CA GLU A 10 11.65 -4.59 -22.49
C GLU A 10 10.13 -4.37 -22.48
N LEU A 11 9.42 -5.01 -23.42
CA LEU A 11 7.97 -4.95 -23.47
C LEU A 11 7.32 -5.57 -22.22
N LEU A 12 7.83 -6.71 -21.75
CA LEU A 12 7.35 -7.35 -20.54
C LEU A 12 7.58 -6.48 -19.30
N LYS A 13 8.75 -5.84 -19.18
CA LYS A 13 9.05 -4.90 -18.09
C LYS A 13 8.06 -3.75 -18.07
N ALA A 14 7.80 -3.12 -19.21
CA ALA A 14 6.84 -2.03 -19.31
C ALA A 14 5.41 -2.50 -18.94
N ILE A 15 4.96 -3.61 -19.48
CA ILE A 15 3.64 -4.18 -19.15
C ILE A 15 3.54 -4.52 -17.66
N SER A 16 4.59 -5.04 -17.03
CA SER A 16 4.62 -5.43 -15.61
C SER A 16 4.38 -4.25 -14.67
N ILE A 17 4.65 -3.02 -15.09
CA ILE A 17 4.35 -1.80 -14.33
C ILE A 17 2.84 -1.59 -14.26
N VAL A 18 2.13 -1.64 -15.37
CA VAL A 18 0.71 -1.30 -15.45
C VAL A 18 -0.24 -2.50 -15.21
N ALA A 19 0.22 -3.72 -15.48
CA ALA A 19 -0.57 -4.95 -15.38
C ALA A 19 -1.23 -5.20 -14.02
N PRO A 20 -0.65 -4.84 -12.86
CA PRO A 20 -1.25 -5.07 -11.53
C PRO A 20 -2.59 -4.37 -11.32
N ILE A 21 -2.89 -3.29 -12.07
CA ILE A 21 -4.16 -2.56 -12.00
C ILE A 21 -5.31 -3.39 -12.56
N VAL A 22 -5.03 -4.20 -13.58
CA VAL A 22 -6.03 -4.99 -14.28
C VAL A 22 -6.53 -6.12 -13.39
N LYS A 23 -7.80 -6.04 -12.97
CA LYS A 23 -8.47 -7.07 -12.16
C LYS A 23 -9.04 -8.18 -13.07
N ASP A 24 -8.98 -9.44 -12.63
CA ASP A 24 -9.51 -10.58 -13.41
C ASP A 24 -11.05 -10.52 -13.56
N LYS A 25 -11.74 -9.89 -12.62
CA LYS A 25 -13.18 -9.64 -12.67
C LYS A 25 -13.44 -8.15 -12.69
N THR A 26 -13.94 -7.65 -13.80
CA THR A 26 -14.29 -6.24 -13.97
C THR A 26 -15.70 -6.11 -14.50
N THR A 27 -16.38 -5.02 -14.15
CA THR A 27 -17.72 -4.69 -14.64
C THR A 27 -17.73 -4.28 -16.12
N LEU A 28 -16.61 -3.75 -16.61
CA LEU A 28 -16.41 -3.35 -18.00
C LEU A 28 -15.37 -4.28 -18.63
N PRO A 29 -15.75 -5.20 -19.54
CA PRO A 29 -14.83 -6.19 -20.10
C PRO A 29 -13.56 -5.59 -20.73
N ILE A 30 -13.65 -4.41 -21.32
CA ILE A 30 -12.51 -3.72 -21.95
C ILE A 30 -11.37 -3.43 -20.93
N LEU A 31 -11.68 -3.28 -19.64
CA LEU A 31 -10.70 -3.03 -18.58
C LEU A 31 -9.85 -4.26 -18.21
N SER A 32 -10.18 -5.44 -18.78
CA SER A 32 -9.29 -6.62 -18.73
C SER A 32 -8.13 -6.53 -19.74
N ASN A 33 -8.17 -5.55 -20.61
CA ASN A 33 -7.19 -5.30 -21.65
C ASN A 33 -6.25 -4.16 -21.23
N LEU A 34 -5.09 -4.13 -21.88
CA LEU A 34 -4.18 -3.01 -21.91
C LEU A 34 -4.41 -2.20 -23.18
N LEU A 35 -4.40 -0.90 -23.09
CA LEU A 35 -4.41 0.00 -24.23
C LEU A 35 -2.97 0.25 -24.69
N PHE A 36 -2.70 0.05 -25.95
CA PHE A 36 -1.43 0.34 -26.62
C PHE A 36 -1.63 1.48 -27.61
N GLU A 37 -0.82 2.51 -27.49
CA GLU A 37 -0.83 3.69 -28.35
C GLU A 37 0.59 4.01 -28.81
N SER A 38 0.80 4.04 -30.14
CA SER A 38 2.08 4.43 -30.73
C SER A 38 1.98 5.79 -31.38
N CYS A 39 2.91 6.67 -31.06
CA CYS A 39 3.02 8.00 -31.64
C CYS A 39 4.44 8.54 -31.47
N GLU A 40 5.00 9.15 -32.52
CA GLU A 40 6.27 9.89 -32.46
C GLU A 40 7.44 9.09 -31.84
N GLY A 41 7.61 7.83 -32.26
CA GLY A 41 8.72 6.99 -31.78
C GLY A 41 8.53 6.44 -30.36
N LYS A 42 7.35 6.61 -29.75
CA LYS A 42 7.04 6.08 -28.42
C LYS A 42 5.84 5.11 -28.47
N LEU A 43 5.93 4.04 -27.68
CA LEU A 43 4.81 3.15 -27.39
C LEU A 43 4.34 3.38 -25.95
N LYS A 44 3.14 3.94 -25.82
CA LYS A 44 2.47 4.13 -24.53
C LYS A 44 1.58 2.93 -24.25
N ILE A 45 1.73 2.33 -23.06
CA ILE A 45 0.91 1.21 -22.59
C ILE A 45 0.14 1.68 -21.36
N THR A 46 -1.19 1.58 -21.41
CA THR A 46 -2.08 2.08 -20.35
C THR A 46 -2.94 0.95 -19.80
N ALA A 47 -3.08 0.91 -18.48
CA ALA A 47 -4.09 0.12 -17.76
C ALA A 47 -5.00 1.05 -16.96
N SER A 48 -6.25 0.62 -16.73
CA SER A 48 -7.19 1.32 -15.85
C SER A 48 -8.16 0.36 -15.19
N ASN A 49 -8.56 0.69 -13.95
CA ASN A 49 -9.68 0.04 -13.26
C ASN A 49 -10.75 1.06 -12.82
N LEU A 50 -10.72 2.27 -13.39
CA LEU A 50 -11.51 3.47 -13.09
C LEU A 50 -11.11 4.21 -11.80
N GLU A 51 -10.46 3.56 -10.85
CA GLU A 51 -9.90 4.21 -9.65
C GLU A 51 -8.44 4.61 -9.86
N ILE A 52 -7.71 3.78 -10.59
CA ILE A 52 -6.31 3.97 -10.93
C ILE A 52 -6.19 3.88 -12.45
N ARG A 53 -5.54 4.85 -13.04
CA ARG A 53 -5.06 4.81 -14.43
C ARG A 53 -3.54 4.96 -14.39
N SER A 54 -2.82 4.03 -14.99
CA SER A 54 -1.38 4.13 -15.10
C SER A 54 -0.94 3.88 -16.52
N SER A 55 0.04 4.65 -16.95
CA SER A 55 0.66 4.53 -18.27
C SER A 55 2.16 4.50 -18.14
N VAL A 56 2.81 3.74 -19.00
CA VAL A 56 4.27 3.72 -19.19
C VAL A 56 4.56 3.95 -20.66
N SER A 57 5.56 4.77 -20.96
CA SER A 57 6.02 5.02 -22.32
C SER A 57 7.41 4.41 -22.52
N ILE A 58 7.63 3.76 -23.67
CA ILE A 58 8.92 3.21 -24.06
C ILE A 58 9.26 3.68 -25.48
N ASP A 59 10.53 3.90 -25.73
CA ASP A 59 11.01 4.28 -27.07
C ASP A 59 10.92 3.07 -28.01
N ILE A 60 10.48 3.33 -29.24
CA ILE A 60 10.38 2.31 -30.28
C ILE A 60 10.96 2.81 -31.59
N ASP A 61 11.51 1.91 -32.38
CA ASP A 61 12.02 2.21 -33.73
C ASP A 61 10.86 2.19 -34.74
N SER A 62 9.91 3.12 -34.57
CA SER A 62 8.77 3.28 -35.51
C SER A 62 8.06 4.60 -35.26
N ASP A 63 7.86 5.37 -36.33
CA ASP A 63 7.05 6.61 -36.33
C ASP A 63 5.58 6.36 -36.67
N GLU A 64 5.18 5.11 -36.84
CA GLU A 64 3.79 4.78 -37.20
C GLU A 64 2.83 5.01 -36.04
N THR A 65 1.76 5.74 -36.31
CA THR A 65 0.69 5.98 -35.33
C THR A 65 -0.37 4.89 -35.41
N PHE A 66 -0.64 4.22 -34.30
CA PHE A 66 -1.69 3.23 -34.16
C PHE A 66 -2.14 3.12 -32.70
N SER A 67 -3.34 2.57 -32.51
CA SER A 67 -3.84 2.24 -31.17
C SER A 67 -4.72 0.98 -31.21
N PHE A 68 -4.67 0.18 -30.16
CA PHE A 68 -5.50 -1.02 -29.99
C PHE A 68 -5.52 -1.43 -28.50
N CYS A 69 -6.53 -2.26 -28.16
CA CYS A 69 -6.57 -2.92 -26.86
C CYS A 69 -6.27 -4.41 -27.01
N LEU A 70 -5.51 -4.96 -26.05
CA LEU A 70 -5.11 -6.36 -26.04
C LEU A 70 -5.23 -6.95 -24.63
N SER A 71 -5.70 -8.19 -24.54
CA SER A 71 -5.84 -8.90 -23.26
C SER A 71 -4.53 -8.97 -22.50
N LYS A 72 -4.54 -8.41 -21.27
CA LYS A 72 -3.39 -8.44 -20.34
C LYS A 72 -2.90 -9.86 -20.10
N ASN A 73 -3.80 -10.80 -19.82
CA ASN A 73 -3.42 -12.17 -19.50
C ASN A 73 -2.75 -12.88 -20.70
N VAL A 74 -3.25 -12.63 -21.90
CA VAL A 74 -2.69 -13.26 -23.11
C VAL A 74 -1.28 -12.75 -23.38
N ILE A 75 -1.09 -11.43 -23.42
CA ILE A 75 0.24 -10.86 -23.74
C ILE A 75 1.28 -11.16 -22.65
N VAL A 76 0.91 -11.07 -21.37
CA VAL A 76 1.80 -11.39 -20.26
C VAL A 76 2.22 -12.86 -20.30
N ASN A 77 1.30 -13.79 -20.53
CA ASN A 77 1.62 -15.22 -20.61
C ASN A 77 2.57 -15.55 -21.77
N ILE A 78 2.34 -14.93 -22.94
CA ILE A 78 3.25 -15.12 -24.08
C ILE A 78 4.64 -14.58 -23.76
N LEU A 79 4.74 -13.31 -23.33
CA LEU A 79 6.05 -12.68 -23.07
C LEU A 79 6.81 -13.35 -21.92
N SER A 80 6.12 -13.79 -20.88
CA SER A 80 6.75 -14.51 -19.75
C SER A 80 7.30 -15.89 -20.12
N SER A 81 6.82 -16.48 -21.23
CA SER A 81 7.30 -17.76 -21.73
C SER A 81 8.48 -17.64 -22.73
N LEU A 82 8.77 -16.41 -23.18
CA LEU A 82 9.87 -16.15 -24.10
C LEU A 82 11.17 -15.84 -23.34
N SER A 83 12.30 -16.27 -23.91
CA SER A 83 13.60 -15.73 -23.52
C SER A 83 13.78 -14.32 -24.09
N ASP A 84 14.90 -13.66 -23.79
CA ASP A 84 15.20 -12.33 -24.35
C ASP A 84 15.43 -12.41 -25.86
N VAL A 85 14.40 -12.08 -26.63
CA VAL A 85 14.40 -12.10 -28.10
C VAL A 85 13.82 -10.83 -28.68
N SER A 86 14.25 -10.49 -29.90
CA SER A 86 13.64 -9.43 -30.68
C SER A 86 12.28 -9.87 -31.20
N LEU A 87 11.28 -9.02 -31.02
CA LEU A 87 9.92 -9.18 -31.51
C LEU A 87 9.66 -8.20 -32.63
N VAL A 88 8.99 -8.68 -33.68
CA VAL A 88 8.35 -7.80 -34.68
C VAL A 88 6.84 -7.86 -34.41
N ILE A 89 6.29 -6.74 -33.97
CA ILE A 89 4.86 -6.60 -33.72
C ILE A 89 4.24 -5.92 -34.93
N SER A 90 3.29 -6.57 -35.57
CA SER A 90 2.59 -6.07 -36.75
C SER A 90 1.11 -6.00 -36.51
N ILE A 91 0.48 -4.89 -36.95
CA ILE A 91 -0.93 -4.60 -36.70
C ILE A 91 -1.65 -4.44 -38.04
N ASP A 92 -2.73 -5.18 -38.21
CA ASP A 92 -3.65 -5.04 -39.33
C ASP A 92 -5.09 -5.11 -38.83
N LYS A 93 -5.80 -3.98 -38.90
CA LYS A 93 -7.19 -3.82 -38.44
C LYS A 93 -7.38 -4.29 -36.99
N SER A 94 -7.99 -5.47 -36.82
CA SER A 94 -8.32 -6.07 -35.51
C SER A 94 -7.43 -7.26 -35.14
N LYS A 95 -6.27 -7.38 -35.78
CA LYS A 95 -5.33 -8.50 -35.58
C LYS A 95 -3.93 -7.99 -35.30
N LEU A 96 -3.37 -8.48 -34.21
CA LEU A 96 -1.98 -8.29 -33.86
C LEU A 96 -1.20 -9.57 -34.16
N SER A 97 -0.08 -9.46 -34.86
CA SER A 97 0.88 -10.57 -35.06
C SER A 97 2.18 -10.26 -34.35
N ILE A 98 2.59 -11.12 -33.43
CA ILE A 98 3.90 -11.07 -32.76
C ILE A 98 4.79 -12.13 -33.35
N SER A 99 5.81 -11.72 -34.08
CA SER A 99 6.80 -12.62 -34.71
C SER A 99 8.10 -12.60 -33.90
N SER A 100 8.65 -13.79 -33.67
CA SER A 100 9.93 -14.01 -33.00
C SER A 100 10.72 -15.12 -33.69
N SER A 101 11.93 -15.41 -33.21
CA SER A 101 12.72 -16.57 -33.67
C SER A 101 12.05 -17.92 -33.37
N PHE A 102 11.07 -17.97 -32.46
CA PHE A 102 10.34 -19.19 -32.10
C PHE A 102 9.05 -19.41 -32.90
N GLY A 103 8.51 -18.37 -33.52
CA GLY A 103 7.26 -18.47 -34.28
C GLY A 103 6.47 -17.18 -34.34
N VAL A 104 5.23 -17.28 -34.82
CA VAL A 104 4.30 -16.17 -34.98
C VAL A 104 3.05 -16.44 -34.15
N TYR A 105 2.64 -15.44 -33.37
CA TYR A 105 1.42 -15.46 -32.53
C TYR A 105 0.44 -14.43 -33.04
N ASP A 106 -0.70 -14.88 -33.53
CA ASP A 106 -1.77 -14.04 -34.04
C ASP A 106 -2.84 -13.87 -32.98
N LEU A 107 -3.07 -12.63 -32.55
CA LEU A 107 -3.96 -12.28 -31.44
C LEU A 107 -5.08 -11.34 -31.92
N PRO A 108 -6.32 -11.53 -31.48
CA PRO A 108 -7.39 -10.56 -31.70
C PRO A 108 -7.13 -9.30 -30.86
N THR A 109 -7.42 -8.13 -31.42
CA THR A 109 -7.40 -6.85 -30.72
C THR A 109 -8.78 -6.24 -30.69
N GLU A 110 -9.03 -5.40 -29.68
CA GLU A 110 -10.24 -4.59 -29.58
C GLU A 110 -9.94 -3.13 -29.95
N ASP A 111 -10.99 -2.39 -30.30
CA ASP A 111 -10.87 -0.98 -30.67
C ASP A 111 -10.46 -0.14 -29.46
N ALA A 112 -9.39 0.64 -29.60
CA ALA A 112 -8.91 1.58 -28.59
C ALA A 112 -9.97 2.60 -28.16
N LEU A 113 -10.92 2.95 -29.02
CA LEU A 113 -12.01 3.88 -28.70
C LEU A 113 -12.96 3.37 -27.62
N LEU A 114 -12.98 2.04 -27.37
CA LEU A 114 -13.76 1.44 -26.30
C LEU A 114 -13.10 1.59 -24.92
N PHE A 115 -11.80 1.88 -24.88
CA PHE A 115 -11.09 2.09 -23.62
C PHE A 115 -11.47 3.44 -23.00
N PRO A 116 -11.72 3.51 -21.69
CA PRO A 116 -12.11 4.74 -21.03
C PRO A 116 -11.08 5.86 -21.28
N LYS A 117 -11.58 7.01 -21.70
CA LYS A 117 -10.72 8.19 -21.90
C LYS A 117 -10.19 8.68 -20.57
N GLN A 118 -9.03 9.33 -20.63
CA GLN A 118 -8.51 10.08 -19.49
C GLN A 118 -9.51 11.20 -19.13
N GLU A 119 -9.81 11.34 -17.84
CA GLU A 119 -10.66 12.41 -17.34
C GLU A 119 -9.90 13.73 -17.35
N ASP A 120 -10.63 14.84 -17.51
CA ASP A 120 -10.06 16.17 -17.31
C ASP A 120 -9.84 16.39 -15.82
N MET A 121 -8.60 16.48 -15.40
CA MET A 121 -8.23 16.62 -13.99
C MET A 121 -8.33 18.06 -13.47
N GLY A 122 -8.51 19.05 -14.37
CA GLY A 122 -8.53 20.46 -13.99
C GLY A 122 -7.18 20.96 -13.42
N GLU A 123 -7.25 21.98 -12.59
CA GLU A 123 -6.07 22.52 -11.91
C GLU A 123 -5.58 21.58 -10.78
N LEU A 124 -4.28 21.32 -10.75
CA LEU A 124 -3.62 20.49 -9.76
C LEU A 124 -2.61 21.33 -8.97
N ASN A 125 -2.59 21.15 -7.66
CA ASN A 125 -1.50 21.60 -6.80
C ASN A 125 -0.37 20.58 -6.85
N SER A 126 0.84 20.98 -6.48
CA SER A 126 2.00 20.08 -6.42
C SER A 126 2.65 20.13 -5.04
N PHE A 127 3.28 19.02 -4.65
CA PHE A 127 4.17 18.99 -3.50
C PHE A 127 5.35 18.05 -3.73
N ASN A 128 6.45 18.35 -3.05
CA ASN A 128 7.66 17.54 -3.08
C ASN A 128 7.81 16.77 -1.77
N VAL A 129 8.33 15.58 -1.87
CA VAL A 129 8.59 14.68 -0.74
C VAL A 129 9.81 13.83 -1.07
N ASP A 130 10.54 13.42 -0.07
CA ASP A 130 11.55 12.38 -0.22
C ASP A 130 10.88 11.05 -0.57
N THR A 131 11.34 10.41 -1.65
CA THR A 131 10.70 9.19 -2.18
C THR A 131 10.77 8.03 -1.21
N GLU A 132 11.92 7.81 -0.56
CA GLU A 132 12.10 6.72 0.39
C GLU A 132 11.20 6.92 1.62
N GLU A 133 11.17 8.12 2.20
CA GLU A 133 10.29 8.47 3.33
C GLU A 133 8.82 8.30 2.96
N PHE A 134 8.41 8.76 1.78
CA PHE A 134 7.04 8.66 1.31
C PHE A 134 6.59 7.21 1.14
N ILE A 135 7.35 6.41 0.41
CA ILE A 135 7.05 4.98 0.17
C ILE A 135 7.11 4.18 1.46
N SER A 136 8.09 4.44 2.34
CA SER A 136 8.16 3.83 3.68
C SER A 136 6.92 4.15 4.51
N GLY A 137 6.47 5.41 4.51
CA GLY A 137 5.26 5.84 5.20
C GLY A 137 3.99 5.14 4.67
N LEU A 138 3.83 5.08 3.35
CA LEU A 138 2.72 4.35 2.72
C LEU A 138 2.76 2.85 3.09
N LYS A 139 3.90 2.20 2.88
CA LYS A 139 4.07 0.76 3.13
C LYS A 139 3.78 0.36 4.57
N LYS A 140 4.23 1.17 5.53
CA LYS A 140 4.00 0.92 6.96
C LYS A 140 2.59 1.27 7.41
N SER A 141 1.88 2.19 6.74
CA SER A 141 0.50 2.55 7.08
C SER A 141 -0.53 1.51 6.64
N ILE A 142 -0.31 0.83 5.52
CA ILE A 142 -1.22 -0.15 4.91
C ILE A 142 -1.70 -1.26 5.88
N PRO A 143 -0.85 -1.90 6.72
CA PRO A 143 -1.30 -2.96 7.64
C PRO A 143 -2.27 -2.48 8.72
N PHE A 144 -2.38 -1.18 8.94
CA PHE A 144 -3.27 -0.57 9.93
C PHE A 144 -4.63 -0.19 9.37
N VAL A 145 -4.82 -0.27 8.06
CA VAL A 145 -6.08 0.07 7.39
C VAL A 145 -7.12 -1.05 7.59
N ASP A 146 -8.38 -0.67 7.80
CA ASP A 146 -9.51 -1.60 7.80
C ASP A 146 -10.16 -1.61 6.41
N THR A 147 -9.89 -2.64 5.63
CA THR A 147 -10.39 -2.79 4.26
C THR A 147 -11.87 -3.18 4.19
N LEU A 148 -12.48 -3.58 5.29
CA LEU A 148 -13.89 -3.99 5.35
C LEU A 148 -14.83 -2.82 5.65
N THR A 149 -14.31 -1.77 6.26
CA THR A 149 -15.07 -0.57 6.61
C THR A 149 -14.74 0.55 5.63
N GLU A 150 -15.70 0.93 4.79
CA GLU A 150 -15.51 1.89 3.69
C GLU A 150 -14.79 3.18 4.14
N ASN A 151 -15.23 3.81 5.22
CA ASN A 151 -14.61 5.03 5.75
C ASN A 151 -13.21 4.84 6.35
N LEU A 152 -12.77 3.61 6.59
CA LEU A 152 -11.47 3.26 7.15
C LEU A 152 -10.55 2.60 6.12
N ASN A 153 -11.06 2.24 4.93
CA ASN A 153 -10.26 1.68 3.84
C ASN A 153 -9.49 2.78 3.11
N ARG A 154 -8.59 3.44 3.84
CA ARG A 154 -7.80 4.55 3.28
C ARG A 154 -6.47 4.75 3.97
N VAL A 155 -5.51 5.22 3.20
CA VAL A 155 -4.29 5.84 3.69
C VAL A 155 -4.46 7.35 3.57
N LEU A 156 -4.16 8.06 4.65
CA LEU A 156 -4.26 9.52 4.74
C LEU A 156 -2.88 10.14 4.56
N ILE A 157 -2.80 11.17 3.73
CA ILE A 157 -1.62 12.03 3.58
C ILE A 157 -2.09 13.44 3.93
N LYS A 158 -1.59 13.98 5.02
CA LYS A 158 -2.04 15.28 5.52
C LYS A 158 -0.88 16.11 6.03
N SER A 159 -0.83 17.40 5.65
CA SER A 159 0.11 18.33 6.27
C SER A 159 -0.58 19.17 7.34
N GLU A 160 0.15 19.46 8.40
CA GLU A 160 -0.25 20.35 9.47
C GLU A 160 0.98 20.76 10.30
N ASN A 161 1.06 22.03 10.70
CA ASN A 161 2.15 22.56 11.53
C ASN A 161 3.56 22.25 10.97
N LYS A 162 3.75 22.41 9.67
CA LYS A 162 5.01 22.10 8.96
C LYS A 162 5.46 20.63 9.06
N LYS A 163 4.51 19.72 9.26
CA LYS A 163 4.74 18.28 9.22
C LYS A 163 3.78 17.65 8.19
N LEU A 164 4.30 16.76 7.38
CA LEU A 164 3.53 15.87 6.54
C LEU A 164 3.33 14.55 7.28
N SER A 165 2.10 14.12 7.43
CA SER A 165 1.74 12.86 8.08
C SER A 165 1.23 11.87 7.06
N ILE A 166 1.70 10.63 7.10
CA ILE A 166 1.11 9.49 6.39
C ILE A 166 0.54 8.55 7.44
N ALA A 167 -0.76 8.27 7.35
CA ALA A 167 -1.46 7.54 8.38
C ALA A 167 -2.39 6.45 7.81
N GLY A 168 -2.47 5.34 8.54
CA GLY A 168 -3.45 4.27 8.34
C GLY A 168 -4.23 4.03 9.63
N LEU A 169 -5.53 3.74 9.52
CA LEU A 169 -6.36 3.52 10.69
C LEU A 169 -7.39 2.40 10.50
N SER A 170 -7.70 1.76 11.61
CA SER A 170 -8.78 0.79 11.75
C SER A 170 -9.52 1.05 13.08
N ASN A 171 -10.56 0.29 13.34
CA ASN A 171 -11.27 0.36 14.63
C ASN A 171 -10.39 0.00 15.84
N ALA A 172 -9.30 -0.73 15.63
CA ALA A 172 -8.45 -1.25 16.71
C ALA A 172 -7.06 -0.63 16.76
N CYS A 173 -6.56 -0.07 15.67
CA CYS A 173 -5.20 0.45 15.57
C CYS A 173 -5.14 1.69 14.71
N PHE A 174 -4.15 2.53 15.01
CA PHE A 174 -3.79 3.70 14.23
C PHE A 174 -2.27 3.73 14.09
N TYR A 175 -1.80 4.08 12.91
CA TYR A 175 -0.39 4.32 12.59
C TYR A 175 -0.26 5.70 11.97
N GLU A 176 0.75 6.46 12.37
CA GLU A 176 1.13 7.72 11.75
C GLU A 176 2.65 7.85 11.73
N LYS A 177 3.19 8.20 10.59
CA LYS A 177 4.58 8.66 10.43
C LYS A 177 4.58 10.10 9.97
N GLN A 178 5.42 10.92 10.58
CA GLN A 178 5.53 12.35 10.31
C GLN A 178 6.90 12.69 9.72
N PHE A 179 6.90 13.62 8.77
CA PHE A 179 8.11 14.16 8.12
C PHE A 179 8.11 15.67 8.21
N ASP A 180 9.27 16.30 8.14
CA ASP A 180 9.38 17.74 8.01
C ASP A 180 8.85 18.19 6.62
N TYR A 181 8.00 19.20 6.61
CA TYR A 181 7.35 19.67 5.41
C TYR A 181 7.15 21.18 5.44
N ASN A 182 7.56 21.87 4.37
CA ASN A 182 7.48 23.33 4.29
C ASN A 182 6.61 23.83 3.11
N GLY A 183 5.72 22.98 2.57
CA GLY A 183 4.78 23.34 1.50
C GLY A 183 3.41 23.75 2.03
N ASP A 184 2.47 23.85 1.10
CA ASP A 184 1.06 24.19 1.34
C ASP A 184 0.32 23.06 2.07
N ASP A 185 -0.86 23.39 2.61
CA ASP A 185 -1.69 22.41 3.30
C ASP A 185 -2.18 21.31 2.34
N ILE A 186 -1.90 20.08 2.69
CA ILE A 186 -2.27 18.87 1.96
C ILE A 186 -3.33 18.10 2.73
N SER A 187 -4.31 17.58 2.02
CA SER A 187 -5.27 16.60 2.57
C SER A 187 -5.69 15.64 1.47
N VAL A 188 -5.08 14.47 1.44
CA VAL A 188 -5.25 13.42 0.43
C VAL A 188 -5.71 12.14 1.11
N SER A 189 -6.66 11.45 0.50
CA SER A 189 -7.17 10.14 0.94
C SER A 189 -7.06 9.14 -0.20
N LEU A 190 -6.13 8.19 -0.10
CA LEU A 190 -5.94 7.12 -1.08
C LEU A 190 -6.61 5.84 -0.61
N THR A 191 -7.15 5.04 -1.53
CA THR A 191 -7.56 3.67 -1.21
C THR A 191 -6.35 2.81 -0.86
N THR A 192 -6.58 1.72 -0.13
CA THR A 192 -5.50 0.77 0.18
C THR A 192 -4.90 0.17 -1.10
N ASP A 193 -5.72 -0.05 -2.14
CA ASP A 193 -5.24 -0.58 -3.43
C ASP A 193 -4.34 0.45 -4.13
N SER A 194 -4.72 1.73 -4.12
CA SER A 194 -3.89 2.83 -4.65
C SER A 194 -2.54 2.93 -3.93
N ALA A 195 -2.54 2.90 -2.59
CA ALA A 195 -1.31 2.95 -1.80
C ALA A 195 -0.40 1.73 -2.04
N LYS A 196 -0.97 0.52 -2.14
CA LYS A 196 -0.21 -0.69 -2.48
C LYS A 196 0.41 -0.61 -3.86
N TYR A 197 -0.35 -0.10 -4.83
CA TYR A 197 0.15 0.03 -6.20
C TYR A 197 1.34 0.99 -6.27
N LEU A 198 1.30 2.14 -5.60
CA LEU A 198 2.45 3.04 -5.50
C LEU A 198 3.68 2.33 -4.90
N CYS A 199 3.49 1.62 -3.78
CA CYS A 199 4.57 0.87 -3.13
C CYS A 199 5.15 -0.27 -4.00
N GLN A 200 4.42 -0.74 -4.99
CA GLN A 200 4.84 -1.82 -5.88
C GLN A 200 5.63 -1.30 -7.08
N VAL A 201 5.29 -0.12 -7.61
CA VAL A 201 5.81 0.35 -8.90
C VAL A 201 6.83 1.47 -8.80
N ILE A 202 6.85 2.22 -7.70
CA ILE A 202 7.82 3.31 -7.49
C ILE A 202 9.13 2.72 -6.99
N ASP A 203 10.21 2.97 -7.74
CA ASP A 203 11.56 2.69 -7.30
C ASP A 203 12.04 3.79 -6.34
N LEU A 204 12.79 3.41 -5.29
CA LEU A 204 13.20 4.35 -4.24
C LEU A 204 14.16 5.44 -4.74
N ASP A 205 14.86 5.15 -5.85
CA ASP A 205 15.79 6.10 -6.47
C ASP A 205 15.10 7.07 -7.45
N SER A 206 13.77 6.95 -7.65
CA SER A 206 13.02 7.81 -8.58
C SER A 206 12.72 9.18 -7.99
N ASP A 207 12.86 10.23 -8.79
CA ASP A 207 12.39 11.56 -8.46
C ASP A 207 10.88 11.70 -8.75
N LEU A 208 10.07 11.89 -7.73
CA LEU A 208 8.62 11.96 -7.85
C LEU A 208 8.14 13.39 -8.09
N SER A 209 7.31 13.57 -9.12
CA SER A 209 6.45 14.75 -9.25
C SER A 209 5.03 14.39 -8.83
N ILE A 210 4.59 14.90 -7.69
CA ILE A 210 3.28 14.59 -7.12
C ILE A 210 2.37 15.79 -7.28
N ASN A 211 1.21 15.56 -7.92
CA ASN A 211 0.19 16.55 -8.13
C ASN A 211 -1.16 16.08 -7.58
N TYR A 212 -1.97 17.00 -7.08
CA TYR A 212 -3.24 16.64 -6.47
C TYR A 212 -4.26 17.78 -6.53
N ASN A 213 -5.53 17.41 -6.42
CA ASN A 213 -6.64 18.31 -6.09
C ASN A 213 -7.66 17.56 -5.22
N ALA A 214 -8.87 18.06 -5.08
CA ALA A 214 -9.90 17.39 -4.26
C ALA A 214 -10.34 16.01 -4.78
N THR A 215 -10.14 15.72 -6.08
CA THR A 215 -10.62 14.50 -6.75
C THR A 215 -9.50 13.57 -7.13
N PHE A 216 -8.36 14.11 -7.55
CA PHE A 216 -7.26 13.34 -8.13
C PHE A 216 -5.98 13.44 -7.31
N PHE A 217 -5.22 12.36 -7.34
CA PHE A 217 -3.85 12.27 -6.86
C PHE A 217 -3.01 11.64 -7.96
N CYS A 218 -2.00 12.36 -8.44
CA CYS A 218 -1.21 11.99 -9.60
C CYS A 218 0.26 11.90 -9.24
N VAL A 219 0.93 10.87 -9.71
CA VAL A 219 2.38 10.68 -9.52
C VAL A 219 3.03 10.45 -10.87
N TYR A 220 4.07 11.20 -11.15
CA TYR A 220 4.85 11.13 -12.37
C TYR A 220 6.32 10.92 -12.02
N PHE A 221 6.95 9.98 -12.67
CA PHE A 221 8.38 9.70 -12.54
C PHE A 221 8.86 8.92 -13.77
N ASP A 222 10.07 9.16 -14.19
CA ASP A 222 10.61 8.61 -15.43
C ASP A 222 9.61 8.77 -16.61
N ASP A 223 9.32 7.70 -17.33
CA ASP A 223 8.30 7.64 -18.39
C ASP A 223 6.96 7.05 -17.89
N ILE A 224 6.69 7.12 -16.57
CA ILE A 224 5.48 6.56 -15.93
C ILE A 224 4.57 7.68 -15.43
N SER A 225 3.28 7.55 -15.70
CA SER A 225 2.22 8.37 -15.11
C SER A 225 1.20 7.51 -14.38
N ILE A 226 0.86 7.93 -13.16
CA ILE A 226 -0.14 7.24 -12.33
C ILE A 226 -1.16 8.28 -11.87
N GLU A 227 -2.42 8.05 -12.19
CA GLU A 227 -3.55 8.92 -11.85
C GLU A 227 -4.52 8.11 -11.00
N MET A 228 -4.90 8.65 -9.87
CA MET A 228 -5.76 7.98 -8.88
C MET A 228 -6.90 8.87 -8.47
N VAL A 229 -8.09 8.29 -8.34
CA VAL A 229 -9.24 8.99 -7.77
C VAL A 229 -9.14 8.95 -6.25
N GLN A 230 -9.26 10.10 -5.62
CA GLN A 230 -9.29 10.22 -4.17
C GLN A 230 -10.65 9.82 -3.58
N LEU A 231 -10.62 9.38 -2.33
CA LEU A 231 -11.85 9.13 -1.58
C LEU A 231 -12.50 10.46 -1.15
N ALA A 232 -13.70 10.72 -1.62
CA ALA A 232 -14.42 11.99 -1.39
C ALA A 232 -14.91 12.19 0.06
N SER A 233 -14.96 11.14 0.89
CA SER A 233 -15.47 11.25 2.25
C SER A 233 -14.44 11.84 3.21
N ASN A 234 -14.90 12.69 4.14
CA ASN A 234 -14.03 13.25 5.19
C ASN A 234 -13.34 12.14 6.00
N PRO A 235 -12.03 12.23 6.22
CA PRO A 235 -11.32 11.26 7.03
C PRO A 235 -11.80 11.31 8.49
N PRO A 236 -11.78 10.17 9.21
CA PRO A 236 -12.07 10.13 10.63
C PRO A 236 -11.18 11.07 11.45
N MET A 237 -11.73 11.65 12.53
CA MET A 237 -10.99 12.55 13.42
C MET A 237 -10.08 11.78 14.37
N TYR A 238 -8.97 11.22 13.88
CA TYR A 238 -8.04 10.40 14.67
C TYR A 238 -7.19 11.19 15.69
N LYS A 239 -7.05 12.50 15.52
CA LYS A 239 -6.28 13.34 16.46
C LYS A 239 -6.83 13.29 17.88
N LYS A 240 -8.14 13.25 18.03
CA LYS A 240 -8.77 13.10 19.35
C LYS A 240 -8.35 11.82 20.08
N ILE A 241 -8.06 10.76 19.32
CA ILE A 241 -7.58 9.49 19.88
C ILE A 241 -6.13 9.63 20.36
N LEU A 242 -5.28 10.31 19.57
CA LEU A 242 -3.90 10.61 19.97
C LEU A 242 -3.83 11.47 21.25
N ASP A 243 -4.68 12.49 21.33
CA ASP A 243 -4.73 13.41 22.46
C ASP A 243 -5.31 12.76 23.72
N ALA A 244 -6.12 11.71 23.58
CA ALA A 244 -6.72 10.98 24.68
C ALA A 244 -5.75 10.03 25.39
N VAL A 245 -4.61 9.69 24.78
CA VAL A 245 -3.63 8.80 25.40
C VAL A 245 -2.84 9.58 26.46
N LYS A 246 -3.03 9.19 27.72
CA LYS A 246 -2.23 9.70 28.83
C LYS A 246 -0.95 8.88 28.96
N LYS A 247 0.17 9.54 29.17
CA LYS A 247 1.48 8.91 29.33
C LYS A 247 1.82 8.67 30.81
N GLU A 248 0.90 7.98 31.52
CA GLU A 248 1.03 7.78 32.97
C GLU A 248 2.00 6.65 33.34
N ASN A 249 2.03 5.59 32.54
CA ASN A 249 2.90 4.44 32.73
C ASN A 249 3.75 4.25 31.48
N ASN A 250 5.02 3.95 31.64
CA ASN A 250 5.94 3.73 30.53
C ASN A 250 6.62 2.37 30.63
N LEU A 251 6.50 1.57 29.57
CA LEU A 251 7.18 0.28 29.41
C LEU A 251 8.21 0.40 28.30
N LYS A 252 9.45 0.04 28.61
CA LYS A 252 10.54 -0.13 27.66
C LYS A 252 11.02 -1.57 27.68
N ILE A 253 11.01 -2.22 26.51
CA ILE A 253 11.32 -3.64 26.39
C ILE A 253 11.96 -3.93 25.03
N ASP A 254 12.84 -4.92 24.98
CA ASP A 254 13.41 -5.39 23.71
C ASP A 254 12.31 -5.87 22.76
N ARG A 255 12.33 -5.36 21.54
CA ARG A 255 11.30 -5.61 20.51
C ARG A 255 11.27 -7.08 20.10
N GLU A 256 12.42 -7.71 19.88
CA GLU A 256 12.48 -9.11 19.44
C GLU A 256 12.03 -10.07 20.55
N LEU A 257 12.38 -9.78 21.80
CA LEU A 257 11.88 -10.53 22.94
C LEU A 257 10.35 -10.51 22.98
N LEU A 258 9.76 -9.31 22.90
CA LEU A 258 8.31 -9.14 22.93
C LEU A 258 7.63 -9.74 21.69
N LEU A 259 8.17 -9.49 20.49
CA LEU A 259 7.64 -10.02 19.23
C LEU A 259 7.69 -11.55 19.19
N SER A 260 8.76 -12.17 19.68
CA SER A 260 8.88 -13.63 19.73
C SER A 260 7.86 -14.25 20.66
N CYS A 261 7.61 -13.63 21.83
CA CYS A 261 6.54 -14.03 22.74
C CYS A 261 5.18 -13.94 22.03
N VAL A 262 4.84 -12.79 21.43
CA VAL A 262 3.58 -12.60 20.70
C VAL A 262 3.42 -13.58 19.54
N LYS A 263 4.48 -13.93 18.82
CA LYS A 263 4.43 -14.97 17.76
C LYS A 263 4.04 -16.34 18.34
N ARG A 264 4.57 -16.76 19.50
CA ARG A 264 4.20 -18.03 20.16
C ARG A 264 2.72 -18.04 20.55
N PHE A 265 2.22 -16.96 21.14
CA PHE A 265 0.79 -16.84 21.46
C PHE A 265 -0.07 -16.82 20.20
N SER A 266 0.36 -16.15 19.13
CA SER A 266 -0.36 -16.12 17.86
C SER A 266 -0.54 -17.52 17.23
N ALA A 267 0.33 -18.47 17.54
CA ALA A 267 0.24 -19.84 17.02
C ALA A 267 -0.89 -20.68 17.66
N ILE A 268 -1.31 -20.31 18.87
CA ILE A 268 -2.37 -21.03 19.62
C ILE A 268 -3.69 -20.27 19.69
N CYS A 269 -3.69 -18.99 19.28
CA CYS A 269 -4.91 -18.19 19.27
C CYS A 269 -5.84 -18.61 18.15
N ASP A 270 -7.13 -18.69 18.48
CA ASP A 270 -8.20 -18.89 17.52
C ASP A 270 -8.48 -17.62 16.70
N LYS A 271 -9.15 -17.80 15.53
CA LYS A 271 -9.58 -16.71 14.67
C LYS A 271 -10.57 -15.75 15.35
N ASP A 272 -11.38 -16.27 16.27
CA ASP A 272 -12.46 -15.51 16.91
C ASP A 272 -12.05 -14.97 18.29
N SER A 273 -11.25 -15.71 19.07
CA SER A 273 -10.75 -15.30 20.39
C SER A 273 -9.29 -14.82 20.28
N LYS A 274 -9.09 -13.53 20.05
CA LYS A 274 -7.78 -12.92 19.77
C LYS A 274 -7.24 -12.08 20.93
N ALA A 275 -7.97 -12.02 22.06
CA ALA A 275 -7.54 -11.26 23.22
C ALA A 275 -6.52 -12.04 24.03
N PHE A 276 -5.41 -11.41 24.35
CA PHE A 276 -4.47 -11.88 25.36
C PHE A 276 -4.29 -10.79 26.41
N VAL A 277 -3.92 -11.18 27.61
CA VAL A 277 -3.87 -10.29 28.77
C VAL A 277 -2.42 -10.05 29.14
N PHE A 278 -2.05 -8.77 29.23
CA PHE A 278 -0.81 -8.29 29.78
C PHE A 278 -1.03 -7.81 31.22
N ASN A 279 -0.42 -8.47 32.18
CA ASN A 279 -0.32 -7.99 33.56
C ASN A 279 1.09 -7.46 33.76
N ILE A 280 1.23 -6.17 33.94
CA ILE A 280 2.52 -5.48 34.03
C ILE A 280 2.70 -5.00 35.47
N SER A 281 3.81 -5.37 36.10
CA SER A 281 4.29 -4.85 37.37
C SER A 281 5.74 -4.41 37.25
N LYS A 282 6.33 -3.85 38.30
CA LYS A 282 7.72 -3.39 38.28
C LYS A 282 8.72 -4.54 38.02
N ASP A 283 8.40 -5.73 38.48
CA ASP A 283 9.35 -6.85 38.48
C ASP A 283 9.08 -7.87 37.39
N LYS A 284 7.87 -7.91 36.85
CA LYS A 284 7.50 -8.89 35.83
C LYS A 284 6.33 -8.44 34.95
N ILE A 285 6.33 -8.94 33.73
CA ILE A 285 5.18 -8.94 32.83
C ILE A 285 4.69 -10.39 32.73
N SER A 286 3.44 -10.63 33.09
CA SER A 286 2.77 -11.92 32.88
C SER A 286 1.83 -11.78 31.69
N ILE A 287 2.04 -12.60 30.68
CA ILE A 287 1.23 -12.63 29.46
C ILE A 287 0.42 -13.90 29.45
N SER A 288 -0.89 -13.82 29.33
CA SER A 288 -1.76 -14.98 29.38
C SER A 288 -2.81 -14.97 28.28
N TYR A 289 -3.13 -16.17 27.79
CA TYR A 289 -4.21 -16.44 26.85
C TYR A 289 -5.01 -17.63 27.31
N LYS A 290 -6.34 -17.57 27.19
CA LYS A 290 -7.23 -18.66 27.49
C LYS A 290 -8.37 -18.71 26.47
N ASN A 291 -8.65 -19.93 25.97
CA ASN A 291 -9.83 -20.20 25.16
C ASN A 291 -10.47 -21.50 25.70
N ASP A 292 -11.59 -21.33 26.37
CA ASP A 292 -12.29 -22.48 27.03
C ASP A 292 -12.96 -23.42 26.01
N LEU A 293 -13.33 -22.91 24.82
CA LEU A 293 -13.96 -23.76 23.79
C LEU A 293 -12.98 -24.73 23.16
N LEU A 294 -11.74 -24.33 22.95
CA LEU A 294 -10.67 -25.13 22.38
C LEU A 294 -9.78 -25.78 23.44
N ASN A 295 -10.04 -25.47 24.72
CA ASN A 295 -9.19 -25.88 25.86
C ASN A 295 -7.72 -25.47 25.68
N HIS A 296 -7.48 -24.31 25.03
CA HIS A 296 -6.15 -23.75 24.85
C HIS A 296 -5.83 -22.79 26.00
N LYS A 297 -4.65 -22.93 26.58
CA LYS A 297 -4.14 -22.03 27.61
C LYS A 297 -2.64 -21.83 27.41
N ALA A 298 -2.19 -20.58 27.52
CA ALA A 298 -0.78 -20.25 27.57
C ALA A 298 -0.51 -19.17 28.63
N ASN A 299 0.67 -19.23 29.20
CA ASN A 299 1.17 -18.21 30.12
C ASN A 299 2.69 -18.11 29.94
N GLU A 300 3.20 -16.89 29.81
CA GLU A 300 4.64 -16.60 29.79
C GLU A 300 4.93 -15.42 30.72
N GLU A 301 6.14 -15.40 31.29
CA GLU A 301 6.64 -14.33 32.13
C GLU A 301 7.90 -13.72 31.50
N LEU A 302 7.96 -12.39 31.47
CA LEU A 302 9.12 -11.61 31.02
C LEU A 302 9.63 -10.79 32.20
N THR A 303 10.96 -10.75 32.38
CA THR A 303 11.62 -10.06 33.47
C THR A 303 12.68 -9.07 33.01
N ASP A 304 13.03 -9.10 31.72
CA ASP A 304 14.02 -8.19 31.13
C ASP A 304 13.30 -7.01 30.44
N PHE A 305 13.01 -5.97 31.22
CA PHE A 305 12.34 -4.74 30.77
C PHE A 305 12.53 -3.63 31.79
N ASN A 306 12.20 -2.40 31.39
CA ASN A 306 12.10 -1.25 32.29
C ASN A 306 10.65 -0.77 32.33
N TYR A 307 10.09 -0.66 33.53
CA TYR A 307 8.73 -0.17 33.73
C TYR A 307 8.67 0.90 34.81
N SER A 308 8.05 2.03 34.46
CA SER A 308 7.73 3.10 35.39
C SER A 308 6.21 3.33 35.39
N GLY A 309 5.57 3.03 36.49
CA GLY A 309 4.11 3.18 36.64
C GLY A 309 3.54 2.33 37.76
N VAL A 310 2.23 2.21 37.77
CA VAL A 310 1.47 1.36 38.69
C VAL A 310 1.19 0.01 38.04
N ASP A 311 0.90 -1.00 38.85
CA ASP A 311 0.50 -2.32 38.35
C ASP A 311 -0.73 -2.19 37.44
N LEU A 312 -0.65 -2.78 36.25
CA LEU A 312 -1.65 -2.62 35.20
C LEU A 312 -1.99 -3.95 34.53
N SER A 313 -3.26 -4.16 34.24
CA SER A 313 -3.73 -5.26 33.41
C SER A 313 -4.43 -4.71 32.17
N ILE A 314 -4.00 -5.13 30.97
CA ILE A 314 -4.58 -4.69 29.69
C ILE A 314 -4.78 -5.89 28.75
N GLY A 315 -5.95 -5.96 28.13
CA GLY A 315 -6.22 -6.91 27.04
C GLY A 315 -5.87 -6.30 25.71
N LEU A 316 -5.16 -7.03 24.84
CA LEU A 316 -4.80 -6.60 23.50
C LEU A 316 -5.16 -7.65 22.45
N ASN A 317 -5.43 -7.21 21.22
CA ASN A 317 -5.59 -8.13 20.10
C ASN A 317 -4.22 -8.61 19.62
N ILE A 318 -3.98 -9.90 19.72
CA ILE A 318 -2.66 -10.50 19.46
C ILE A 318 -2.18 -10.26 18.02
N ASN A 319 -3.07 -10.39 17.03
CA ASN A 319 -2.69 -10.21 15.63
C ASN A 319 -2.38 -8.74 15.32
N LYS A 320 -3.15 -7.82 15.90
CA LYS A 320 -2.90 -6.37 15.77
C LYS A 320 -1.61 -5.98 16.48
N PHE A 321 -1.37 -6.51 17.68
CA PHE A 321 -0.15 -6.23 18.42
C PHE A 321 1.09 -6.80 17.73
N LYS A 322 0.98 -7.99 17.14
CA LYS A 322 2.02 -8.54 16.27
C LYS A 322 2.34 -7.63 15.08
N THR A 323 1.29 -7.10 14.42
CA THR A 323 1.46 -6.13 13.32
C THR A 323 2.19 -4.88 13.79
N VAL A 324 1.78 -4.32 14.94
CA VAL A 324 2.43 -3.15 15.56
C VAL A 324 3.92 -3.41 15.77
N LEU A 325 4.28 -4.49 16.47
CA LEU A 325 5.68 -4.83 16.77
C LEU A 325 6.51 -5.11 15.51
N SER A 326 5.88 -5.70 14.47
CA SER A 326 6.56 -5.98 13.19
C SER A 326 6.78 -4.73 12.33
N THR A 327 6.08 -3.62 12.63
CA THR A 327 6.21 -2.35 11.90
C THR A 327 7.30 -1.46 12.48
N LEU A 328 7.58 -1.60 13.79
CA LEU A 328 8.66 -0.90 14.48
C LEU A 328 10.03 -1.40 14.00
N GLU A 329 11.01 -0.53 13.96
CA GLU A 329 12.38 -0.82 13.47
C GLU A 329 13.41 -0.83 14.59
N TYR A 330 13.18 -0.07 15.68
CA TYR A 330 14.11 0.02 16.79
C TYR A 330 14.15 -1.26 17.61
N GLN A 331 15.29 -1.47 18.25
CA GLN A 331 15.49 -2.62 19.12
C GLN A 331 14.64 -2.51 20.39
N GLU A 332 14.46 -1.32 20.93
CA GLU A 332 13.65 -1.08 22.13
C GLU A 332 12.29 -0.52 21.76
N VAL A 333 11.23 -1.14 22.27
CA VAL A 333 9.86 -0.64 22.19
C VAL A 333 9.63 0.33 23.35
N ASP A 334 9.18 1.55 23.05
CA ASP A 334 8.75 2.55 24.01
C ASP A 334 7.22 2.64 23.98
N MET A 335 6.56 2.10 25.02
CA MET A 335 5.11 1.94 25.08
C MET A 335 4.54 2.69 26.28
N PHE A 336 3.61 3.60 26.02
CA PHE A 336 2.89 4.37 27.02
C PHE A 336 1.49 3.79 27.23
N LEU A 337 1.11 3.70 28.50
CA LEU A 337 -0.14 3.09 28.97
C LEU A 337 -0.81 4.01 29.98
N SER A 338 -2.14 4.04 30.01
CA SER A 338 -2.90 4.73 31.06
C SER A 338 -3.54 3.72 32.00
N ASP A 339 -4.63 3.10 31.57
CA ASP A 339 -5.33 2.02 32.27
C ASP A 339 -5.89 1.00 31.27
N SER A 340 -6.63 0.01 31.76
CA SER A 340 -7.17 -1.09 30.94
C SER A 340 -8.19 -0.67 29.86
N ASN A 341 -8.74 0.55 29.94
CA ASN A 341 -9.80 1.02 29.05
C ASN A 341 -9.30 2.04 28.01
N TYR A 342 -8.08 2.52 28.17
CA TYR A 342 -7.49 3.50 27.27
C TYR A 342 -6.49 2.85 26.30
N PRO A 343 -6.36 3.40 25.08
CA PRO A 343 -5.41 2.88 24.12
C PRO A 343 -3.97 2.98 24.63
N ALA A 344 -3.16 2.01 24.24
CA ALA A 344 -1.71 2.08 24.38
C ALA A 344 -1.09 2.85 23.21
N LEU A 345 -0.06 3.65 23.47
CA LEU A 345 0.70 4.41 22.49
C LEU A 345 2.14 3.88 22.43
N LEU A 346 2.58 3.49 21.25
CA LEU A 346 3.98 3.17 20.98
C LEU A 346 4.59 4.33 20.16
N VAL A 347 5.81 4.71 20.52
CA VAL A 347 6.51 5.84 19.90
C VAL A 347 7.89 5.38 19.43
N GLU A 348 8.21 5.73 18.18
CA GLU A 348 9.53 5.52 17.59
C GLU A 348 9.85 6.73 16.72
N GLU A 349 10.75 7.62 17.16
CA GLU A 349 11.05 8.91 16.48
C GLU A 349 9.81 9.68 16.02
N ASN A 350 9.62 9.71 14.68
CA ASN A 350 8.52 10.41 14.03
C ASN A 350 7.30 9.50 13.80
N THR A 351 7.32 8.29 14.34
CA THR A 351 6.24 7.28 14.21
C THR A 351 5.45 7.18 15.51
N ARG A 352 4.15 7.19 15.41
CA ARG A 352 3.20 6.99 16.51
C ARG A 352 2.23 5.87 16.14
N ILE A 353 2.11 4.89 17.02
CA ILE A 353 1.18 3.77 16.82
C ILE A 353 0.28 3.66 18.03
N ILE A 354 -1.03 3.59 17.79
CA ILE A 354 -2.02 3.35 18.84
C ILE A 354 -2.61 1.96 18.65
N ILE A 355 -2.80 1.25 19.75
CA ILE A 355 -3.58 0.03 19.81
C ILE A 355 -4.64 0.14 20.89
N SER A 356 -5.91 -0.08 20.48
CA SER A 356 -7.04 -0.06 21.39
C SER A 356 -7.09 -1.32 22.25
N PRO A 357 -7.45 -1.20 23.55
CA PRO A 357 -7.60 -2.34 24.41
C PRO A 357 -8.82 -3.19 24.01
N MET A 358 -8.78 -4.46 24.38
CA MET A 358 -9.89 -5.39 24.35
C MET A 358 -10.43 -5.61 25.76
N LYS A 359 -11.72 -5.86 25.89
CA LYS A 359 -12.29 -6.31 27.17
C LYS A 359 -11.68 -7.64 27.56
N ILE A 360 -11.26 -7.73 28.81
CA ILE A 360 -10.70 -8.92 29.45
C ILE A 360 -11.84 -9.75 30.04
#